data_9f97596ce30eec1c550636800b3e095a
#
_entry.id   9f97596ce30eec1c550636800b3e095a
#
_cell.length_a   1.000
_cell.length_b   1.000
_cell.length_c   1.000
_cell.angle_alpha   90.00
_cell.angle_beta   90.00
_cell.angle_gamma   90.00
#
_symmetry.space_group_name_H-M   'P 1'
#
loop_
_entity.id
_entity.type
_entity.pdbx_description
1 polymer ?
#
loop_
_entity_poly.entity_id
_entity_poly.type
_entity_poly.pdbx_seq_one_letter_code
_entity_poly.pdbx_strand_id
1 'polypeptide(L)'
;MRMMFSPELVNPPFGDPGLIVDFNVERRALLFDLGDIAGLAPRKILRVSDVFVSHTHMDHFVGFDLMLRLCLGRPTSLRLFGPPGFAAQVEHKLAAYTWNLIENEPSSTRIGSTRRASCT
;
A
#
# COMPACT_ATOMS: atom_id res chain seq x y z
N MET A 1 5.39 -26.42 13.83
CA MET A 1 4.11 -25.88 13.32
C MET A 1 4.38 -24.80 12.28
N ARG A 2 3.90 -25.01 11.07
CA ARG A 2 4.06 -24.01 10.02
C ARG A 2 3.12 -22.83 10.29
N MET A 3 3.67 -21.65 10.46
CA MET A 3 2.86 -20.43 10.53
C MET A 3 2.23 -20.14 9.17
N MET A 4 0.93 -19.87 9.15
CA MET A 4 0.21 -19.53 7.92
C MET A 4 0.54 -18.11 7.44
N PHE A 5 1.01 -17.26 8.32
CA PHE A 5 1.40 -15.89 8.03
C PHE A 5 2.61 -15.47 8.86
N SER A 6 3.39 -14.54 8.34
CA SER A 6 4.60 -14.04 8.98
C SER A 6 4.55 -12.53 9.09
N PRO A 7 4.29 -11.97 10.28
CA PRO A 7 4.36 -10.52 10.49
C PRO A 7 5.80 -10.07 10.64
N GLU A 8 6.11 -8.90 10.09
CA GLU A 8 7.44 -8.30 10.14
C GLU A 8 7.32 -6.78 10.14
N LEU A 9 8.06 -6.10 11.01
CA LEU A 9 8.13 -4.65 10.97
C LEU A 9 8.93 -4.22 9.73
N VAL A 10 8.42 -3.22 9.03
CA VAL A 10 9.08 -2.67 7.84
C VAL A 10 10.35 -1.92 8.22
N ASN A 11 10.31 -1.19 9.32
CA ASN A 11 11.39 -0.35 9.81
C ASN A 11 11.71 -0.65 11.27
N PRO A 12 12.89 -0.22 11.78
CA PRO A 12 13.18 -0.25 13.21
C PRO A 12 12.13 0.54 14.02
N PRO A 13 12.02 0.30 15.33
CA PRO A 13 10.98 0.95 16.15
C PRO A 13 10.96 2.48 16.11
N PHE A 14 12.07 3.13 15.78
CA PHE A 14 12.17 4.58 15.67
C PHE A 14 12.00 5.10 14.23
N GLY A 15 11.83 4.22 13.27
CA GLY A 15 11.53 4.58 11.89
C GLY A 15 10.03 4.76 11.66
N ASP A 16 9.66 5.00 10.40
CA ASP A 16 8.27 5.14 10.03
C ASP A 16 7.49 3.87 10.36
N PRO A 17 6.24 4.00 10.82
CA PRO A 17 5.42 2.84 11.14
C PRO A 17 5.08 2.03 9.88
N GLY A 18 5.13 0.73 10.02
CA GLY A 18 4.76 -0.19 8.96
C GLY A 18 4.89 -1.63 9.42
N LEU A 19 3.87 -2.42 9.15
CA LEU A 19 3.86 -3.84 9.44
C LEU A 19 3.42 -4.58 8.19
N ILE A 20 4.28 -5.46 7.70
CA ILE A 20 3.93 -6.34 6.60
C ILE A 20 3.59 -7.73 7.14
N VAL A 21 2.48 -8.28 6.71
CA VAL A 21 2.06 -9.63 7.05
C VAL A 21 2.04 -10.46 5.77
N ASP A 22 3.01 -11.35 5.64
CA ASP A 22 3.16 -12.21 4.47
C ASP A 22 2.42 -13.54 4.70
N PHE A 23 1.65 -13.96 3.71
CA PHE A 23 0.97 -15.25 3.74
C PHE A 23 1.84 -16.31 3.07
N ASN A 24 2.16 -17.37 3.81
CA ASN A 24 3.08 -18.40 3.33
C ASN A 24 2.47 -19.31 2.26
N VAL A 25 1.15 -19.46 2.26
CA VAL A 25 0.42 -20.33 1.33
C VAL A 25 -0.13 -19.58 0.14
N GLU A 26 -0.61 -18.36 0.35
CA GLU A 26 -1.10 -17.48 -0.70
C GLU A 26 0.00 -16.52 -1.13
N ARG A 27 0.06 -16.22 -2.42
CA ARG A 27 1.04 -15.25 -2.95
C ARG A 27 0.55 -13.83 -2.74
N ARG A 28 0.34 -13.46 -1.48
CA ARG A 28 -0.12 -12.13 -1.11
C ARG A 28 0.45 -11.71 0.24
N ALA A 29 0.45 -10.43 0.49
CA ALA A 29 0.81 -9.84 1.76
C ALA A 29 -0.13 -8.67 2.07
N LEU A 30 -0.29 -8.38 3.35
CA LEU A 30 -0.99 -7.20 3.83
C LEU A 30 0.04 -6.21 4.38
N LEU A 31 -0.22 -4.94 4.18
CA LEU A 31 0.63 -3.89 4.74
C LEU A 31 -0.24 -2.97 5.61
N PHE A 32 0.21 -2.74 6.84
CA PHE A 32 -0.45 -1.84 7.79
C PHE A 32 0.43 -0.62 7.97
N ASP A 33 -0.08 0.52 7.57
CA ASP A 33 0.59 1.79 7.39
C ASP A 33 1.66 1.78 6.28
N LEU A 34 1.77 2.90 5.59
CA LEU A 34 2.55 3.03 4.37
C LEU A 34 3.52 4.21 4.53
N GLY A 35 4.41 4.10 5.52
CA GLY A 35 5.53 4.99 5.67
C GLY A 35 6.66 4.64 4.70
N ASP A 36 7.88 4.91 5.07
CA ASP A 36 9.04 4.55 4.25
C ASP A 36 9.13 3.04 4.11
N ILE A 37 9.02 2.55 2.88
CA ILE A 37 9.13 1.13 2.53
C ILE A 37 10.38 0.81 1.71
N ALA A 38 11.31 1.74 1.62
CA ALA A 38 12.53 1.55 0.83
C ALA A 38 13.39 0.39 1.35
N GLY A 39 13.25 0.03 2.61
CA GLY A 39 13.95 -1.11 3.21
C GLY A 39 13.40 -2.47 2.79
N LEU A 40 12.22 -2.54 2.19
CA LEU A 40 11.66 -3.79 1.69
C LEU A 40 12.18 -4.10 0.29
N ALA A 41 12.47 -5.36 0.02
CA ALA A 41 12.82 -5.80 -1.33
C ALA A 41 11.64 -5.52 -2.29
N PRO A 42 11.87 -5.05 -3.53
CA PRO A 42 10.80 -4.77 -4.48
C PRO A 42 9.84 -5.96 -4.68
N ARG A 43 10.36 -7.17 -4.75
CA ARG A 43 9.52 -8.37 -4.89
C ARG A 43 8.56 -8.56 -3.71
N LYS A 44 8.97 -8.14 -2.51
CA LYS A 44 8.13 -8.23 -1.32
C LYS A 44 7.01 -7.20 -1.37
N ILE A 45 7.33 -5.99 -1.81
CA ILE A 45 6.34 -4.92 -2.03
C ILE A 45 5.31 -5.37 -3.07
N LEU A 46 5.74 -6.01 -4.14
CA LEU A 46 4.85 -6.48 -5.22
C LEU A 46 3.93 -7.63 -4.79
N ARG A 47 4.18 -8.29 -3.67
CA ARG A 47 3.27 -9.28 -3.08
C ARG A 47 2.11 -8.63 -2.33
N VAL A 48 2.23 -7.36 -1.97
CA VAL A 48 1.20 -6.64 -1.20
C VAL A 48 -0.05 -6.49 -2.05
N SER A 49 -1.16 -7.03 -1.57
CA SER A 49 -2.47 -6.95 -2.23
C SER A 49 -3.36 -5.89 -1.59
N ASP A 50 -3.22 -5.67 -0.30
CA ASP A 50 -4.05 -4.77 0.48
C ASP A 50 -3.18 -3.93 1.41
N VAL A 51 -3.44 -2.64 1.46
CA VAL A 51 -2.77 -1.69 2.35
C VAL A 51 -3.81 -1.02 3.23
N PHE A 52 -3.57 -1.01 4.52
CA PHE A 52 -4.44 -0.37 5.51
C PHE A 52 -3.70 0.80 6.13
N VAL A 53 -4.16 2.01 5.86
CA VAL A 53 -3.56 3.25 6.35
C VAL A 53 -4.39 3.79 7.50
N SER A 54 -3.78 3.96 8.66
CA SER A 54 -4.48 4.46 9.86
C SER A 54 -4.87 5.92 9.71
N HIS A 55 -3.99 6.72 9.17
CA HIS A 55 -4.19 8.14 8.85
C HIS A 55 -3.09 8.61 7.90
N THR A 56 -3.26 9.80 7.33
CA THR A 56 -2.39 10.27 6.26
C THR A 56 -1.36 11.30 6.70
N HIS A 57 -0.86 11.23 7.92
CA HIS A 57 0.36 11.92 8.24
C HIS A 57 1.50 11.37 7.38
N MET A 58 2.50 12.18 7.10
CA MET A 58 3.53 11.84 6.12
C MET A 58 4.24 10.51 6.43
N ASP A 59 4.56 10.26 7.70
CA ASP A 59 5.23 9.04 8.15
C ASP A 59 4.38 7.77 8.03
N HIS A 60 3.08 7.93 7.76
CA HIS A 60 2.15 6.82 7.52
C HIS A 60 1.77 6.65 6.05
N PHE A 61 2.19 7.56 5.16
CA PHE A 61 1.72 7.53 3.78
C PHE A 61 2.77 7.92 2.74
N VAL A 62 3.95 8.35 3.14
CA VAL A 62 5.02 8.78 2.21
C VAL A 62 5.46 7.66 1.25
N GLY A 63 5.29 6.40 1.64
CA GLY A 63 5.67 5.25 0.82
C GLY A 63 4.75 4.96 -0.36
N PHE A 64 3.63 5.65 -0.46
CA PHE A 64 2.67 5.46 -1.55
C PHE A 64 3.31 5.62 -2.93
N ASP A 65 4.14 6.64 -3.11
CA ASP A 65 4.75 6.94 -4.41
C ASP A 65 5.69 5.83 -4.86
N LEU A 66 6.48 5.27 -3.95
CA LEU A 66 7.36 4.13 -4.26
C LEU A 66 6.53 2.89 -4.62
N MET A 67 5.51 2.60 -3.85
CA MET A 67 4.62 1.47 -4.13
C MET A 67 3.92 1.63 -5.49
N LEU A 68 3.38 2.81 -5.77
CA LEU A 68 2.76 3.12 -7.04
C LEU A 68 3.74 2.92 -8.19
N ARG A 69 4.95 3.43 -8.05
CA ARG A 69 5.99 3.32 -9.07
C ARG A 69 6.35 1.88 -9.40
N LEU A 70 6.40 1.01 -8.40
CA LEU A 70 6.70 -0.41 -8.60
C LEU A 70 5.53 -1.15 -9.25
N CYS A 71 4.30 -0.70 -9.00
CA CYS A 71 3.09 -1.33 -9.56
C CYS A 71 2.77 -0.90 -10.99
N LEU A 72 3.36 0.21 -11.46
CA LEU A 72 3.09 0.72 -12.80
C LEU A 72 3.50 -0.28 -13.88
N GLY A 73 2.60 -0.47 -14.86
CA GLY A 73 2.85 -1.38 -15.97
C GLY A 73 2.78 -2.86 -15.61
N ARG A 74 2.37 -3.20 -14.39
CA ARG A 74 2.23 -4.59 -13.94
C ARG A 74 0.75 -4.94 -13.76
N PRO A 75 0.34 -6.18 -14.07
CA PRO A 75 -1.04 -6.62 -13.90
C PRO A 75 -1.32 -6.94 -12.41
N THR A 76 -1.05 -6.01 -11.52
CA THR A 76 -1.32 -6.15 -10.10
C THR A 76 -2.52 -5.32 -9.72
N SER A 77 -3.42 -5.87 -8.91
CA SER A 77 -4.48 -5.09 -8.29
C SER A 77 -4.11 -4.84 -6.84
N LEU A 78 -4.03 -3.57 -6.49
CA LEU A 78 -3.73 -3.12 -5.13
C LEU A 78 -4.98 -2.45 -4.56
N ARG A 79 -5.38 -2.88 -3.37
CA ARG A 79 -6.48 -2.27 -2.64
C ARG A 79 -5.93 -1.44 -1.49
N LEU A 80 -6.43 -0.21 -1.38
CA LEU A 80 -6.03 0.72 -0.33
C LEU A 80 -7.24 1.02 0.55
N PHE A 81 -7.03 0.94 1.85
CA PHE A 81 -8.06 1.22 2.85
C PHE A 81 -7.55 2.29 3.81
N GLY A 82 -8.40 3.22 4.16
CA GLY A 82 -8.04 4.30 5.07
C GLY A 82 -9.25 4.94 5.71
N PRO A 83 -9.04 5.98 6.53
CA PRO A 83 -10.12 6.69 7.22
C PRO A 83 -10.98 7.49 6.24
N PRO A 84 -12.11 8.08 6.72
CA PRO A 84 -12.92 8.95 5.88
C PRO A 84 -12.09 10.04 5.23
N GLY A 85 -12.30 10.28 3.92
CA GLY A 85 -11.52 11.24 3.12
C GLY A 85 -10.24 10.69 2.51
N PHE A 86 -9.84 9.47 2.87
CA PHE A 86 -8.60 8.87 2.37
C PHE A 86 -8.62 8.70 0.84
N ALA A 87 -9.74 8.25 0.28
CA ALA A 87 -9.86 8.05 -1.16
C ALA A 87 -9.58 9.35 -1.94
N ALA A 88 -10.12 10.47 -1.46
CA ALA A 88 -9.87 11.78 -2.08
C ALA A 88 -8.40 12.18 -1.98
N GLN A 89 -7.75 11.88 -0.87
CA GLN A 89 -6.32 12.16 -0.69
C GLN A 89 -5.46 11.33 -1.64
N VAL A 90 -5.79 10.06 -1.85
CA VAL A 90 -5.11 9.21 -2.84
C VAL A 90 -5.31 9.74 -4.24
N GLU A 91 -6.53 10.14 -4.59
CA GLU A 91 -6.83 10.74 -5.89
C GLU A 91 -6.03 12.03 -6.13
N HIS A 92 -5.87 12.86 -5.10
CA HIS A 92 -5.06 14.07 -5.19
C HIS A 92 -3.58 13.74 -5.42
N LYS A 93 -3.05 12.71 -4.78
CA LYS A 93 -1.68 12.27 -5.04
C LYS A 93 -1.51 11.77 -6.47
N LEU A 94 -2.46 10.98 -6.97
CA LEU A 94 -2.45 10.52 -8.35
C LEU A 94 -2.53 11.70 -9.33
N ALA A 95 -3.38 12.68 -9.05
CA ALA A 95 -3.54 13.86 -9.88
C ALA A 95 -2.31 14.78 -9.88
N ALA A 96 -1.40 14.62 -8.91
CA ALA A 96 -0.17 15.40 -8.87
C ALA A 96 0.84 15.00 -9.94
N TYR A 97 0.68 13.84 -10.55
CA TYR A 97 1.57 13.34 -11.59
C TYR A 97 0.92 13.44 -12.97
N THR A 98 1.76 13.40 -14.00
CA THR A 98 1.32 13.42 -15.40
C THR A 98 1.31 11.99 -15.94
N TRP A 99 0.18 11.56 -16.47
CA TRP A 99 -0.05 10.18 -16.91
C TRP A 99 -0.10 9.97 -18.42
N ASN A 100 0.20 10.99 -19.22
CA ASN A 100 0.06 10.97 -20.67
C ASN A 100 1.04 10.05 -21.42
N LEU A 101 2.01 9.48 -20.74
CA LEU A 101 3.00 8.57 -21.33
C LEU A 101 2.69 7.09 -21.06
N ILE A 102 1.61 6.79 -20.35
CA ILE A 102 1.22 5.44 -19.96
C ILE A 102 -0.16 5.17 -20.57
N GLU A 103 -0.23 4.21 -21.50
CA GLU A 103 -1.48 3.83 -22.16
C GLU A 103 -2.53 3.28 -21.20
N ASN A 104 -2.08 2.76 -20.07
CA ASN A 104 -2.96 2.29 -19.00
C ASN A 104 -2.90 3.27 -17.85
N GLU A 105 -3.93 4.08 -17.72
CA GLU A 105 -4.15 4.80 -16.48
C GLU A 105 -4.09 3.84 -15.29
N PRO A 106 -3.76 4.30 -14.08
CA PRO A 106 -3.75 3.47 -12.88
C PRO A 106 -5.16 2.99 -12.48
N SER A 107 -5.99 2.74 -13.46
CA SER A 107 -7.34 2.20 -13.30
C SER A 107 -7.35 0.79 -12.69
N SER A 108 -6.21 0.12 -12.67
CA SER A 108 -6.05 -1.15 -11.97
C SER A 108 -5.76 -0.97 -10.47
N THR A 109 -5.47 0.24 -10.03
CA THR A 109 -5.40 0.55 -8.60
C THR A 109 -6.83 0.78 -8.13
N ARG A 110 -7.48 -0.27 -7.70
CA ARG A 110 -8.80 -0.12 -7.08
C ARG A 110 -8.59 0.51 -5.71
N ILE A 111 -8.86 1.79 -5.65
CA ILE A 111 -8.98 2.49 -4.38
C ILE A 111 -10.31 2.02 -3.81
N GLY A 112 -10.25 1.04 -2.93
CA GLY A 112 -11.40 0.67 -2.15
C GLY A 112 -11.69 1.80 -1.17
N SER A 113 -12.46 2.77 -1.63
CA SER A 113 -13.12 3.68 -0.72
C SER A 113 -14.11 2.85 0.08
N THR A 114 -13.66 2.29 1.18
CA THR A 114 -14.61 1.87 2.16
C THR A 114 -15.18 3.14 2.76
N ARG A 115 -16.39 3.47 2.36
CA ARG A 115 -17.22 4.43 3.10
C ARG A 115 -17.42 4.00 4.55
N ARG A 116 -16.84 2.90 4.95
CA ARG A 116 -16.77 2.35 6.27
C ARG A 116 -15.38 1.81 6.50
N ALA A 117 -14.42 2.69 6.48
CA ALA A 117 -13.28 2.46 7.32
C ALA A 117 -13.59 2.89 8.75
N SER A 118 -14.81 2.91 9.14
CA SER A 118 -15.11 2.60 10.51
C SER A 118 -14.73 1.14 10.65
N CYS A 119 -13.47 0.88 10.72
CA CYS A 119 -13.02 -0.33 11.32
C CYS A 119 -13.42 -0.25 12.77
N THR A 120 -14.59 -0.45 12.88
CA THR A 120 -14.99 -1.17 14.03
C THR A 120 -14.28 -2.47 13.98
#